data_f7e2bdf222444a028c9dc399e8923c9a
#
_entry.id   f7e2bdf222444a028c9dc399e8923c9a
#
_cell.length_a   1.000
_cell.length_b   1.000
_cell.length_c   1.000
_cell.angle_alpha   90.00
_cell.angle_beta   90.00
_cell.angle_gamma   90.00
#
_symmetry.space_group_name_H-M   'P 1'
#
loop_
_entity.id
_entity.type
_entity.pdbx_description
1 polymer ?
#
loop_
_entity_poly.entity_id
_entity_poly.type
_entity_poly.pdbx_seq_one_letter_code
_entity_poly.pdbx_strand_id
1 'polypeptide(L)'
;MKKVLIVRLDAIGDYVLWRNCLRFIRNSRKYRDAHLTVLGNPAWRSLAEAFDADCADEWIWVANRANLFRKSIENLLPYCVWHRRVRQEQGRLRKELMARKFDEVISPTAFPDPLLDELVQGIAPAVIGVANGSPSRLSAYTRLLDAGGEPFVFLKNRRIAEELTGESCVVPLELVLPETPTRNNSVLFFADASHWTRRWPDCRWRELETLLPPELAPRYAVKSRTLSEFANQVAASVAVVSNDTMALHMAAALNVPAVGVTNGCSGKNFFWPYPASLGKKIAVVSPKEHVGGILPGLAGRQISQYRAIASISAQDVFSVFQTIACQGNGKPRYVFDK
;
A
#
# COMPACT_ATOMS: atom_id res chain seq x y z
N MET A 1 6.83 -19.59 -26.13
CA MET A 1 6.40 -19.27 -24.74
C MET A 1 5.85 -17.86 -24.74
N LYS A 2 4.65 -17.63 -24.24
CA LYS A 2 4.00 -16.32 -24.15
C LYS A 2 4.78 -15.39 -23.22
N LYS A 3 5.08 -14.16 -23.67
CA LYS A 3 5.77 -13.14 -22.86
C LYS A 3 4.76 -12.14 -22.32
N VAL A 4 4.67 -12.00 -21.01
CA VAL A 4 3.71 -11.15 -20.33
C VAL A 4 4.43 -10.14 -19.44
N LEU A 5 4.08 -8.86 -19.60
CA LEU A 5 4.55 -7.79 -18.72
C LEU A 5 3.43 -7.40 -17.76
N ILE A 6 3.70 -7.47 -16.47
CA ILE A 6 2.82 -6.92 -15.43
C ILE A 6 3.43 -5.60 -14.93
N VAL A 7 2.66 -4.53 -14.97
CA VAL A 7 3.13 -3.20 -14.57
C VAL A 7 2.46 -2.78 -13.27
N ARG A 8 3.25 -2.69 -12.19
CA ARG A 8 2.77 -2.27 -10.87
C ARG A 8 3.73 -1.25 -10.27
N LEU A 9 3.37 0.03 -10.27
CA LEU A 9 4.25 1.13 -9.87
C LEU A 9 3.79 1.91 -8.64
N ASP A 10 2.78 1.46 -7.94
CA ASP A 10 2.22 2.10 -6.76
C ASP A 10 3.09 1.94 -5.48
N ALA A 11 2.58 2.37 -4.34
CA ALA A 11 3.34 2.44 -3.10
C ALA A 11 3.52 1.06 -2.43
N ILE A 12 4.34 1.01 -1.37
CA ILE A 12 4.64 -0.21 -0.62
C ILE A 12 3.36 -0.85 -0.07
N GLY A 13 2.45 -0.05 0.50
CA GLY A 13 1.18 -0.55 1.05
C GLY A 13 0.31 -1.22 -0.01
N ASP A 14 0.24 -0.63 -1.21
CA ASP A 14 -0.48 -1.20 -2.35
C ASP A 14 0.12 -2.54 -2.79
N TYR A 15 1.45 -2.64 -2.78
CA TYR A 15 2.13 -3.91 -3.07
C TYR A 15 1.81 -4.99 -2.03
N VAL A 16 1.84 -4.67 -0.74
CA VAL A 16 1.46 -5.61 0.33
C VAL A 16 0.04 -6.14 0.12
N LEU A 17 -0.90 -5.28 -0.30
CA LEU A 17 -2.28 -5.65 -0.58
C LEU A 17 -2.50 -6.34 -1.93
N TRP A 18 -1.46 -6.48 -2.76
CA TRP A 18 -1.56 -7.10 -4.09
C TRP A 18 -0.71 -8.36 -4.26
N ARG A 19 0.40 -8.50 -3.54
CA ARG A 19 1.42 -9.52 -3.78
C ARG A 19 0.88 -10.96 -3.86
N ASN A 20 -0.11 -11.32 -3.04
CA ASN A 20 -0.72 -12.65 -3.07
C ASN A 20 -1.57 -12.89 -4.32
N CYS A 21 -2.13 -11.82 -4.90
CA CYS A 21 -2.79 -11.89 -6.22
C CYS A 21 -1.76 -12.10 -7.34
N LEU A 22 -0.54 -11.54 -7.25
CA LEU A 22 0.54 -11.83 -8.21
C LEU A 22 0.89 -13.32 -8.21
N ARG A 23 1.09 -13.90 -7.02
CA ARG A 23 1.34 -15.34 -6.87
C ARG A 23 0.19 -16.19 -7.45
N PHE A 24 -1.05 -15.79 -7.23
CA PHE A 24 -2.21 -16.44 -7.81
C PHE A 24 -2.21 -16.35 -9.35
N ILE A 25 -1.94 -15.16 -9.92
CA ILE A 25 -1.83 -14.97 -11.37
C ILE A 25 -0.75 -15.88 -11.94
N ARG A 26 0.46 -15.90 -11.31
CA ARG A 26 1.58 -16.77 -11.74
C ARG A 26 1.18 -18.24 -11.83
N ASN A 27 0.43 -18.73 -10.85
CA ASN A 27 0.07 -20.15 -10.74
C ASN A 27 -1.22 -20.49 -11.51
N SER A 28 -1.92 -19.54 -12.09
CA SER A 28 -3.17 -19.77 -12.84
C SER A 28 -2.91 -20.56 -14.13
N ARG A 29 -3.92 -21.31 -14.60
CA ARG A 29 -3.84 -22.05 -15.87
C ARG A 29 -3.44 -21.16 -17.06
N LYS A 30 -3.85 -19.88 -17.00
CA LYS A 30 -3.60 -18.91 -18.08
C LYS A 30 -2.16 -18.44 -18.14
N TYR A 31 -1.44 -18.37 -17.00
CA TYR A 31 -0.14 -17.72 -16.93
C TYR A 31 1.00 -18.59 -16.40
N ARG A 32 0.73 -19.76 -15.85
CA ARG A 32 1.77 -20.64 -15.28
C ARG A 32 2.89 -21.02 -16.27
N ASP A 33 2.54 -21.14 -17.55
CA ASP A 33 3.48 -21.49 -18.61
C ASP A 33 3.98 -20.27 -19.40
N ALA A 34 3.64 -19.05 -18.96
CA ALA A 34 4.11 -17.81 -19.57
C ALA A 34 5.43 -17.35 -18.93
N HIS A 35 6.24 -16.62 -19.72
CA HIS A 35 7.34 -15.84 -19.16
C HIS A 35 6.80 -14.53 -18.60
N LEU A 36 6.76 -14.43 -17.28
CA LEU A 36 6.26 -13.25 -16.58
C LEU A 36 7.40 -12.29 -16.24
N THR A 37 7.31 -11.07 -16.74
CA THR A 37 8.15 -9.95 -16.34
C THR A 37 7.33 -8.98 -15.50
N VAL A 38 7.82 -8.55 -14.34
CA VAL A 38 7.17 -7.53 -13.52
C VAL A 38 7.97 -6.23 -13.56
N LEU A 39 7.33 -5.16 -14.02
CA LEU A 39 7.84 -3.80 -13.90
C LEU A 39 7.36 -3.20 -12.59
N GLY A 40 8.29 -3.03 -11.64
CA GLY A 40 8.00 -2.69 -10.26
C GLY A 40 8.58 -1.36 -9.78
N ASN A 41 8.01 -0.84 -8.70
CA ASN A 41 8.52 0.32 -7.99
C ASN A 41 9.66 -0.13 -7.03
N PRO A 42 10.87 0.43 -7.13
CA PRO A 42 12.00 0.06 -6.28
C PRO A 42 11.75 0.26 -4.78
N ALA A 43 10.75 1.05 -4.41
CA ALA A 43 10.41 1.26 -3.00
C ALA A 43 10.00 -0.04 -2.26
N TRP A 44 9.48 -1.04 -2.97
CA TRP A 44 9.11 -2.33 -2.39
C TRP A 44 9.98 -3.51 -2.91
N ARG A 45 11.09 -3.19 -3.62
CA ARG A 45 11.99 -4.19 -4.18
C ARG A 45 12.46 -5.23 -3.15
N SER A 46 12.94 -4.78 -1.98
CA SER A 46 13.42 -5.69 -0.95
C SER A 46 12.35 -6.63 -0.39
N LEU A 47 11.07 -6.24 -0.44
CA LEU A 47 9.96 -7.11 -0.06
C LEU A 47 9.71 -8.17 -1.13
N ALA A 48 9.68 -7.76 -2.41
CA ALA A 48 9.49 -8.69 -3.52
C ALA A 48 10.63 -9.72 -3.61
N GLU A 49 11.89 -9.28 -3.49
CA GLU A 49 13.05 -10.15 -3.51
C GLU A 49 13.07 -11.16 -2.36
N ALA A 50 12.57 -10.75 -1.18
CA ALA A 50 12.54 -11.63 -0.01
C ALA A 50 11.40 -12.64 -0.02
N PHE A 51 10.24 -12.31 -0.59
CA PHE A 51 9.02 -13.10 -0.40
C PHE A 51 8.32 -13.53 -1.69
N ASP A 52 8.63 -12.93 -2.82
CA ASP A 52 7.92 -13.12 -4.08
C ASP A 52 8.86 -13.33 -5.28
N ALA A 53 10.13 -13.64 -5.04
CA ALA A 53 11.13 -13.80 -6.10
C ALA A 53 10.70 -14.82 -7.16
N ASP A 54 9.97 -15.87 -6.74
CA ASP A 54 9.44 -16.94 -7.58
C ASP A 54 8.15 -16.57 -8.33
N CYS A 55 7.55 -15.41 -8.05
CA CYS A 55 6.30 -14.98 -8.69
C CYS A 55 6.49 -14.41 -10.10
N ALA A 56 7.72 -14.16 -10.53
CA ALA A 56 8.05 -13.70 -11.87
C ALA A 56 9.39 -14.28 -12.33
N ASP A 57 9.53 -14.45 -13.64
CA ASP A 57 10.78 -14.93 -14.25
C ASP A 57 11.80 -13.78 -14.36
N GLU A 58 11.30 -12.54 -14.42
CA GLU A 58 12.14 -11.35 -14.48
C GLU A 58 11.49 -10.16 -13.72
N TRP A 59 12.32 -9.38 -13.03
CA TRP A 59 11.94 -8.15 -12.36
C TRP A 59 12.68 -6.96 -12.96
N ILE A 60 11.95 -5.96 -13.41
CA ILE A 60 12.48 -4.68 -13.89
C ILE A 60 12.11 -3.61 -12.87
N TRP A 61 13.10 -2.88 -12.36
CA TRP A 61 12.87 -1.83 -11.38
C TRP A 61 12.98 -0.47 -12.04
N VAL A 62 11.92 0.33 -11.94
CA VAL A 62 11.93 1.71 -12.45
C VAL A 62 12.86 2.54 -11.57
N ALA A 63 13.92 3.11 -12.16
CA ALA A 63 15.02 3.73 -11.45
C ALA A 63 14.61 4.83 -10.45
N ASN A 64 13.51 5.53 -10.70
CA ASN A 64 13.02 6.55 -9.77
C ASN A 64 11.55 6.94 -10.06
N ARG A 65 10.60 6.20 -9.48
CA ARG A 65 9.18 6.48 -9.71
C ARG A 65 8.77 7.87 -9.22
N ALA A 66 9.26 8.32 -8.08
CA ALA A 66 8.89 9.65 -7.55
C ALA A 66 9.25 10.76 -8.52
N ASN A 67 10.36 10.60 -9.25
CA ASN A 67 10.80 11.53 -10.28
C ASN A 67 10.11 11.30 -11.64
N LEU A 68 9.67 10.05 -11.93
CA LEU A 68 9.01 9.72 -13.20
C LEU A 68 7.53 10.13 -13.21
N PHE A 69 6.80 9.88 -12.12
CA PHE A 69 5.34 9.91 -12.14
C PHE A 69 4.72 10.86 -11.10
N ARG A 70 5.49 11.44 -10.20
CA ARG A 70 4.96 12.34 -9.17
C ARG A 70 5.91 13.47 -8.88
N LYS A 71 5.48 14.70 -9.12
CA LYS A 71 6.19 15.88 -8.63
C LYS A 71 6.13 15.87 -7.10
N SER A 72 7.25 15.60 -6.45
CA SER A 72 7.40 15.94 -5.04
C SER A 72 7.41 17.45 -4.91
N ILE A 73 6.63 17.99 -3.98
CA ILE A 73 6.64 19.43 -3.65
C ILE A 73 8.02 19.86 -3.17
N GLU A 74 8.82 18.92 -2.69
CA GLU A 74 10.20 19.11 -2.24
C GLU A 74 11.21 19.24 -3.40
N ASN A 75 10.83 18.87 -4.63
CA ASN A 75 11.66 19.09 -5.80
C ASN A 75 11.51 20.54 -6.29
N LEU A 76 12.47 21.37 -5.94
CA LEU A 76 12.57 22.78 -6.34
C LEU A 76 12.74 23.01 -7.86
N LEU A 77 12.72 21.96 -8.68
CA LEU A 77 12.81 22.08 -10.13
C LEU A 77 11.54 22.71 -10.70
N PRO A 78 11.67 23.69 -11.61
CA PRO A 78 10.53 24.22 -12.35
C PRO A 78 9.72 23.09 -13.01
N TYR A 79 8.40 23.22 -13.02
CA TYR A 79 7.48 22.20 -13.54
C TYR A 79 7.86 21.73 -14.97
N CYS A 80 8.27 22.66 -15.83
CA CYS A 80 8.69 22.38 -17.21
C CYS A 80 9.93 21.48 -17.29
N VAL A 81 10.93 21.70 -16.41
CA VAL A 81 12.16 20.89 -16.37
C VAL A 81 11.84 19.48 -15.85
N TRP A 82 11.04 19.40 -14.78
CA TRP A 82 10.58 18.13 -14.25
C TRP A 82 9.79 17.33 -15.30
N HIS A 83 8.82 17.98 -15.96
CA HIS A 83 7.98 17.34 -16.97
C HIS A 83 8.81 16.83 -18.16
N ARG A 84 9.80 17.60 -18.61
CA ARG A 84 10.71 17.18 -19.70
C ARG A 84 11.54 15.95 -19.31
N ARG A 85 12.09 15.93 -18.10
CA ARG A 85 12.83 14.75 -17.59
C ARG A 85 11.95 13.51 -17.50
N VAL A 86 10.76 13.63 -16.92
CA VAL A 86 9.79 12.54 -16.84
C VAL A 86 9.51 11.96 -18.21
N ARG A 87 9.21 12.80 -19.18
CA ARG A 87 8.94 12.37 -20.56
C ARG A 87 10.14 11.71 -21.24
N GLN A 88 11.35 12.19 -21.00
CA GLN A 88 12.57 11.57 -21.54
C GLN A 88 12.81 10.18 -20.96
N GLU A 89 12.70 10.03 -19.65
CA GLU A 89 12.89 8.75 -18.97
C GLU A 89 11.77 7.77 -19.32
N GLN A 90 10.52 8.23 -19.37
CA GLN A 90 9.39 7.45 -19.84
C GLN A 90 9.58 6.97 -21.30
N GLY A 91 10.06 7.84 -22.17
CA GLY A 91 10.34 7.49 -23.56
C GLY A 91 11.47 6.47 -23.70
N ARG A 92 12.51 6.55 -22.84
CA ARG A 92 13.60 5.56 -22.79
C ARG A 92 13.08 4.21 -22.30
N LEU A 93 12.37 4.17 -21.18
CA LEU A 93 11.77 2.97 -20.65
C LEU A 93 10.81 2.33 -21.64
N ARG A 94 9.95 3.13 -22.29
CA ARG A 94 9.05 2.63 -23.31
C ARG A 94 9.77 1.96 -24.49
N LYS A 95 10.85 2.55 -25.00
CA LYS A 95 11.68 1.95 -26.07
C LYS A 95 12.27 0.61 -25.63
N GLU A 96 12.78 0.54 -24.40
CA GLU A 96 13.31 -0.70 -23.82
C GLU A 96 12.24 -1.78 -23.73
N LEU A 97 11.05 -1.44 -23.21
CA LEU A 97 9.93 -2.39 -23.09
C LEU A 97 9.43 -2.86 -24.47
N MET A 98 9.32 -1.98 -25.45
CA MET A 98 8.92 -2.34 -26.82
C MET A 98 9.94 -3.29 -27.49
N ALA A 99 11.24 -3.11 -27.25
CA ALA A 99 12.29 -3.97 -27.81
C ALA A 99 12.20 -5.43 -27.30
N ARG A 100 11.56 -5.66 -26.15
CA ARG A 100 11.39 -7.00 -25.54
C ARG A 100 10.29 -7.83 -26.19
N LYS A 101 9.41 -7.20 -26.99
CA LYS A 101 8.33 -7.84 -27.77
C LYS A 101 7.41 -8.70 -26.89
N PHE A 102 6.74 -8.07 -25.92
CA PHE A 102 5.73 -8.73 -25.12
C PHE A 102 4.48 -9.06 -25.95
N ASP A 103 3.85 -10.19 -25.68
CA ASP A 103 2.56 -10.58 -26.28
C ASP A 103 1.38 -9.91 -25.55
N GLU A 104 1.56 -9.66 -24.26
CA GLU A 104 0.52 -9.08 -23.39
C GLU A 104 1.13 -8.16 -22.33
N VAL A 105 0.50 -7.02 -22.09
CA VAL A 105 0.82 -6.11 -20.98
C VAL A 105 -0.40 -6.02 -20.06
N ILE A 106 -0.19 -6.13 -18.76
CA ILE A 106 -1.22 -6.07 -17.74
C ILE A 106 -0.89 -4.95 -16.76
N SER A 107 -1.79 -3.98 -16.61
CA SER A 107 -1.73 -2.94 -15.58
C SER A 107 -2.88 -3.15 -14.59
N PRO A 108 -2.69 -3.95 -13.52
CA PRO A 108 -3.76 -4.33 -12.59
C PRO A 108 -4.02 -3.24 -11.54
N THR A 109 -3.91 -1.98 -11.91
CA THR A 109 -4.10 -0.81 -11.04
C THR A 109 -5.44 -0.16 -11.31
N ALA A 110 -6.30 -0.11 -10.30
CA ALA A 110 -7.62 0.53 -10.40
C ALA A 110 -7.55 2.07 -10.30
N PHE A 111 -6.46 2.62 -9.78
CA PHE A 111 -6.29 4.06 -9.65
C PHE A 111 -5.97 4.70 -11.00
N PRO A 112 -6.56 5.88 -11.30
CA PRO A 112 -6.19 6.65 -12.49
C PRO A 112 -4.72 7.07 -12.41
N ASP A 113 -3.96 6.73 -13.44
CA ASP A 113 -2.57 7.19 -13.61
C ASP A 113 -2.31 7.43 -15.12
N PRO A 114 -2.59 8.64 -15.63
CA PRO A 114 -2.44 8.95 -17.05
C PRO A 114 -1.03 8.72 -17.60
N LEU A 115 0.01 8.91 -16.76
CA LEU A 115 1.40 8.66 -17.19
C LEU A 115 1.68 7.16 -17.32
N LEU A 116 1.09 6.34 -16.48
CA LEU A 116 1.15 4.89 -16.61
C LEU A 116 0.37 4.41 -17.83
N ASP A 117 -0.83 4.95 -18.05
CA ASP A 117 -1.65 4.64 -19.22
C ASP A 117 -0.90 4.97 -20.53
N GLU A 118 -0.22 6.13 -20.59
CA GLU A 118 0.62 6.53 -21.71
C GLU A 118 1.87 5.62 -21.88
N LEU A 119 2.47 5.18 -20.78
CA LEU A 119 3.61 4.28 -20.81
C LEU A 119 3.26 2.95 -21.46
N VAL A 120 2.12 2.33 -21.08
CA VAL A 120 1.76 0.97 -21.51
C VAL A 120 1.10 0.92 -22.89
N GLN A 121 0.58 2.03 -23.37
CA GLN A 121 -0.13 2.11 -24.65
C GLN A 121 0.71 1.57 -25.81
N GLY A 122 0.23 0.53 -26.49
CA GLY A 122 0.86 -0.03 -27.70
C GLY A 122 2.22 -0.70 -27.47
N ILE A 123 2.58 -1.07 -26.23
CA ILE A 123 3.79 -1.87 -25.98
C ILE A 123 3.63 -3.30 -26.48
N ALA A 124 2.41 -3.83 -26.43
CA ALA A 124 2.06 -5.17 -26.91
C ALA A 124 0.76 -5.14 -27.70
N PRO A 125 0.46 -6.20 -28.49
CA PRO A 125 -0.83 -6.35 -29.18
C PRO A 125 -2.02 -6.38 -28.20
N ALA A 126 -1.84 -6.98 -27.03
CA ALA A 126 -2.83 -7.02 -25.95
C ALA A 126 -2.36 -6.17 -24.77
N VAL A 127 -3.09 -5.12 -24.46
CA VAL A 127 -2.85 -4.25 -23.29
C VAL A 127 -4.09 -4.27 -22.42
N ILE A 128 -3.98 -4.86 -21.23
CA ILE A 128 -5.08 -5.10 -20.29
C ILE A 128 -4.96 -4.16 -19.10
N GLY A 129 -6.00 -3.40 -18.82
CA GLY A 129 -6.10 -2.51 -17.66
C GLY A 129 -7.34 -2.78 -16.84
N VAL A 130 -7.62 -1.89 -15.90
CA VAL A 130 -8.80 -1.94 -15.04
C VAL A 130 -9.69 -0.75 -15.33
N ALA A 131 -10.98 -0.96 -15.54
CA ALA A 131 -11.95 0.10 -15.73
C ALA A 131 -12.04 1.00 -14.49
N ASN A 132 -11.92 2.30 -14.67
CA ASN A 132 -12.01 3.28 -13.57
C ASN A 132 -12.72 4.59 -13.99
N GLY A 133 -13.38 4.58 -15.16
CA GLY A 133 -14.08 5.73 -15.72
C GLY A 133 -13.18 6.81 -16.33
N SER A 134 -11.86 6.64 -16.33
CA SER A 134 -10.95 7.61 -16.94
C SER A 134 -10.92 7.49 -18.47
N PRO A 135 -11.14 8.59 -19.23
CA PRO A 135 -11.07 8.57 -20.68
C PRO A 135 -9.71 8.11 -21.24
N SER A 136 -8.58 8.41 -20.55
CA SER A 136 -7.24 7.99 -20.97
C SER A 136 -7.12 6.47 -21.06
N ARG A 137 -7.86 5.72 -20.25
CA ARG A 137 -7.86 4.25 -20.27
C ARG A 137 -8.55 3.67 -21.48
N LEU A 138 -9.59 4.29 -21.97
CA LEU A 138 -10.31 3.80 -23.17
C LEU A 138 -9.41 3.74 -24.42
N SER A 139 -8.44 4.64 -24.52
CA SER A 139 -7.51 4.69 -25.65
C SER A 139 -6.20 3.92 -25.43
N ALA A 140 -5.81 3.70 -24.18
CA ALA A 140 -4.53 3.06 -23.84
C ALA A 140 -4.61 1.53 -23.79
N TYR A 141 -5.79 0.97 -23.51
CA TYR A 141 -5.98 -0.46 -23.27
C TYR A 141 -6.85 -1.12 -24.33
N THR A 142 -6.46 -2.31 -24.78
CA THR A 142 -7.26 -3.14 -25.70
C THR A 142 -8.38 -3.88 -24.99
N ARG A 143 -8.24 -4.10 -23.68
CA ARG A 143 -9.23 -4.71 -22.81
C ARG A 143 -9.20 -4.05 -21.43
N LEU A 144 -10.38 -3.77 -20.89
CA LEU A 144 -10.54 -3.29 -19.51
C LEU A 144 -11.26 -4.35 -18.68
N LEU A 145 -10.67 -4.68 -17.52
CA LEU A 145 -11.23 -5.57 -16.53
C LEU A 145 -12.21 -4.79 -15.65
N ASP A 146 -13.32 -5.42 -15.29
CA ASP A 146 -14.24 -4.89 -14.30
C ASP A 146 -13.80 -5.30 -12.89
N ALA A 147 -13.41 -4.34 -12.08
CA ALA A 147 -13.08 -4.56 -10.68
C ALA A 147 -14.32 -4.64 -9.77
N GLY A 148 -15.53 -4.52 -10.35
CA GLY A 148 -16.79 -4.49 -9.62
C GLY A 148 -16.93 -3.28 -8.69
N GLY A 149 -18.01 -3.26 -7.91
CA GLY A 149 -18.30 -2.24 -6.89
C GLY A 149 -17.52 -2.40 -5.59
N GLU A 150 -16.52 -3.29 -5.53
CA GLU A 150 -15.75 -3.57 -4.32
C GLU A 150 -14.94 -2.34 -3.89
N PRO A 151 -15.21 -1.76 -2.73
CA PRO A 151 -14.51 -0.55 -2.29
C PRO A 151 -13.10 -0.83 -1.78
N PHE A 152 -12.91 -1.93 -1.03
CA PHE A 152 -11.64 -2.22 -0.38
C PHE A 152 -10.60 -2.77 -1.35
N VAL A 153 -9.44 -2.12 -1.45
CA VAL A 153 -8.44 -2.36 -2.50
C VAL A 153 -7.93 -3.81 -2.56
N PHE A 154 -7.79 -4.50 -1.44
CA PHE A 154 -7.36 -5.91 -1.45
C PHE A 154 -8.40 -6.82 -2.12
N LEU A 155 -9.69 -6.66 -1.77
CA LEU A 155 -10.78 -7.44 -2.40
C LEU A 155 -10.94 -7.05 -3.87
N LYS A 156 -10.74 -5.78 -4.20
CA LYS A 156 -10.68 -5.31 -5.59
C LYS A 156 -9.52 -5.97 -6.36
N ASN A 157 -8.34 -6.10 -5.77
CA ASN A 157 -7.20 -6.81 -6.38
C ASN A 157 -7.54 -8.29 -6.64
N ARG A 158 -8.24 -8.96 -5.71
CA ARG A 158 -8.73 -10.33 -5.91
C ARG A 158 -9.69 -10.40 -7.09
N ARG A 159 -10.66 -9.49 -7.17
CA ARG A 159 -11.62 -9.44 -8.27
C ARG A 159 -10.93 -9.21 -9.63
N ILE A 160 -9.94 -8.31 -9.67
CA ILE A 160 -9.11 -8.08 -10.86
C ILE A 160 -8.37 -9.37 -11.27
N ALA A 161 -7.81 -10.10 -10.31
CA ALA A 161 -7.10 -11.35 -10.58
C ALA A 161 -8.06 -12.44 -11.09
N GLU A 162 -9.28 -12.55 -10.55
CA GLU A 162 -10.34 -13.43 -11.02
C GLU A 162 -10.73 -13.12 -12.47
N GLU A 163 -11.02 -11.85 -12.75
CA GLU A 163 -11.43 -11.40 -14.08
C GLU A 163 -10.31 -11.58 -15.13
N LEU A 164 -9.06 -11.42 -14.69
CA LEU A 164 -7.88 -11.61 -15.54
C LEU A 164 -7.66 -13.07 -15.90
N THR A 165 -7.79 -13.97 -14.94
CA THR A 165 -7.45 -15.39 -15.08
C THR A 165 -8.63 -16.26 -15.47
N GLY A 166 -9.85 -15.85 -15.13
CA GLY A 166 -11.06 -16.67 -15.24
C GLY A 166 -11.19 -17.72 -14.13
N GLU A 167 -10.40 -17.62 -13.07
CA GLU A 167 -10.38 -18.56 -11.94
C GLU A 167 -10.74 -17.81 -10.65
N SER A 168 -11.41 -18.49 -9.68
CA SER A 168 -11.77 -17.89 -8.40
C SER A 168 -10.53 -17.61 -7.55
N CYS A 169 -10.35 -16.37 -7.12
CA CYS A 169 -9.20 -15.90 -6.35
C CYS A 169 -9.54 -15.74 -4.86
N VAL A 170 -9.26 -16.78 -4.07
CA VAL A 170 -9.50 -16.81 -2.62
C VAL A 170 -8.23 -16.61 -1.78
N VAL A 171 -7.21 -15.98 -2.36
CA VAL A 171 -5.93 -15.76 -1.65
C VAL A 171 -6.13 -14.98 -0.36
N PRO A 172 -5.41 -15.34 0.73
CA PRO A 172 -5.45 -14.59 1.97
C PRO A 172 -4.64 -13.28 1.88
N LEU A 173 -4.94 -12.33 2.76
CA LEU A 173 -4.06 -11.19 3.01
C LEU A 173 -3.00 -11.62 4.03
N GLU A 174 -1.88 -12.15 3.55
CA GLU A 174 -0.84 -12.73 4.40
C GLU A 174 0.57 -12.41 3.89
N LEU A 175 1.47 -12.28 4.86
CA LEU A 175 2.92 -12.30 4.67
C LEU A 175 3.52 -13.35 5.59
N VAL A 176 4.04 -14.43 5.03
CA VAL A 176 4.67 -15.51 5.80
C VAL A 176 6.16 -15.21 5.89
N LEU A 177 6.66 -15.04 7.11
CA LEU A 177 8.10 -14.88 7.35
C LEU A 177 8.78 -16.24 7.34
N PRO A 178 10.02 -16.35 6.81
CA PRO A 178 10.80 -17.60 6.86
C PRO A 178 10.99 -18.10 8.29
N GLU A 179 11.24 -17.18 9.21
CA GLU A 179 11.32 -17.44 10.65
C GLU A 179 10.37 -16.49 11.37
N THR A 180 9.51 -17.06 12.21
CA THR A 180 8.61 -16.24 13.03
C THR A 180 9.38 -15.68 14.23
N PRO A 181 9.59 -14.36 14.32
CA PRO A 181 10.32 -13.79 15.44
C PRO A 181 9.57 -14.01 16.75
N THR A 182 10.31 -14.17 17.83
CA THR A 182 9.73 -14.22 19.17
C THR A 182 9.03 -12.90 19.46
N ARG A 183 7.74 -12.96 19.77
CA ARG A 183 6.98 -11.78 20.19
C ARG A 183 7.49 -11.27 21.52
N ASN A 184 7.65 -9.97 21.60
CA ASN A 184 7.98 -9.23 22.82
C ASN A 184 6.79 -8.37 23.25
N ASN A 185 6.83 -7.82 24.45
CA ASN A 185 5.76 -6.96 24.97
C ASN A 185 5.87 -5.51 24.44
N SER A 186 6.33 -5.31 23.20
CA SER A 186 6.44 -3.96 22.65
C SER A 186 5.26 -3.61 21.76
N VAL A 187 4.84 -2.35 21.86
CA VAL A 187 3.95 -1.70 20.91
C VAL A 187 4.81 -0.91 19.93
N LEU A 188 4.78 -1.27 18.65
CA LEU A 188 5.58 -0.60 17.63
C LEU A 188 4.89 0.68 17.18
N PHE A 189 5.56 1.81 17.36
CA PHE A 189 5.11 3.12 16.87
C PHE A 189 5.78 3.44 15.53
N PHE A 190 4.97 3.63 14.50
CA PHE A 190 5.44 4.10 13.20
C PHE A 190 4.93 5.52 12.96
N ALA A 191 5.68 6.48 13.51
CA ALA A 191 5.32 7.91 13.52
C ALA A 191 5.63 8.63 12.20
N ASP A 192 6.34 8.00 11.27
CA ASP A 192 6.66 8.61 9.99
C ASP A 192 5.50 8.49 8.96
N ALA A 193 5.49 9.36 7.99
CA ALA A 193 4.62 9.30 6.83
C ALA A 193 5.27 10.06 5.66
N SER A 194 4.97 9.63 4.43
CA SER A 194 5.53 10.23 3.21
C SER A 194 5.13 11.69 2.96
N HIS A 195 4.11 12.18 3.67
CA HIS A 195 3.64 13.55 3.58
C HIS A 195 3.32 14.10 4.97
N TRP A 196 3.72 15.34 5.26
CA TRP A 196 3.56 15.98 6.56
C TRP A 196 2.10 16.08 7.02
N THR A 197 1.14 16.21 6.11
CA THR A 197 -0.30 16.26 6.43
C THR A 197 -0.87 14.95 6.98
N ARG A 198 -0.10 13.86 6.92
CA ARG A 198 -0.44 12.55 7.48
C ARG A 198 0.35 12.22 8.74
N ARG A 199 1.19 13.14 9.22
CA ARG A 199 1.97 12.95 10.45
C ARG A 199 1.18 13.44 11.64
N TRP A 200 0.85 12.52 12.53
CA TRP A 200 0.29 12.87 13.83
C TRP A 200 1.35 13.60 14.67
N PRO A 201 1.01 14.67 15.42
CA PRO A 201 1.99 15.48 16.13
C PRO A 201 2.84 14.68 17.14
N ASP A 202 4.13 15.00 17.25
CA ASP A 202 5.04 14.30 18.15
C ASP A 202 4.62 14.38 19.64
N CYS A 203 3.98 15.47 20.06
CA CYS A 203 3.43 15.59 21.41
C CYS A 203 2.34 14.54 21.68
N ARG A 204 1.55 14.18 20.68
CA ARG A 204 0.51 13.16 20.80
C ARG A 204 1.08 11.75 20.91
N TRP A 205 2.18 11.47 20.21
CA TRP A 205 2.90 10.21 20.38
C TRP A 205 3.44 10.05 21.81
N ARG A 206 4.05 11.11 22.37
CA ARG A 206 4.53 11.10 23.75
C ARG A 206 3.40 10.99 24.78
N GLU A 207 2.27 11.64 24.54
CA GLU A 207 1.08 11.49 25.36
C GLU A 207 0.57 10.04 25.32
N LEU A 208 0.54 9.40 24.15
CA LEU A 208 0.13 8.00 24.01
C LEU A 208 1.08 7.06 24.77
N GLU A 209 2.39 7.32 24.78
CA GLU A 209 3.35 6.55 25.57
C GLU A 209 2.98 6.50 27.06
N THR A 210 2.54 7.62 27.61
CA THR A 210 2.16 7.71 29.04
C THR A 210 0.85 7.00 29.37
N LEU A 211 0.02 6.73 28.35
CA LEU A 211 -1.26 6.02 28.52
C LEU A 211 -1.10 4.50 28.42
N LEU A 212 0.01 4.01 27.86
CA LEU A 212 0.24 2.57 27.75
C LEU A 212 0.47 1.95 29.13
N PRO A 213 -0.04 0.72 29.38
CA PRO A 213 0.27 -0.03 30.58
C PRO A 213 1.78 -0.24 30.75
N PRO A 214 2.29 -0.25 32.00
CA PRO A 214 3.74 -0.37 32.27
C PRO A 214 4.40 -1.62 31.69
N GLU A 215 3.64 -2.70 31.50
CA GLU A 215 4.10 -3.95 30.93
C GLU A 215 4.25 -3.90 29.40
N LEU A 216 3.71 -2.87 28.75
CA LEU A 216 3.85 -2.63 27.33
C LEU A 216 4.91 -1.57 27.05
N ALA A 217 6.01 -1.99 26.44
CA ALA A 217 7.08 -1.07 26.09
C ALA A 217 6.80 -0.39 24.74
N PRO A 218 6.59 0.95 24.67
CA PRO A 218 6.53 1.65 23.41
C PRO A 218 7.91 1.61 22.73
N ARG A 219 7.92 1.29 21.44
CA ARG A 219 9.14 1.30 20.62
C ARG A 219 8.87 2.00 19.30
N TYR A 220 9.63 3.03 19.02
CA TYR A 220 9.61 3.61 17.69
C TYR A 220 10.28 2.68 16.69
N ALA A 221 9.67 2.54 15.51
CA ALA A 221 10.24 1.74 14.45
C ALA A 221 11.63 2.27 14.09
N VAL A 222 12.61 1.38 14.19
CA VAL A 222 13.98 1.70 13.77
C VAL A 222 14.00 1.72 12.24
N LYS A 223 14.73 2.68 11.67
CA LYS A 223 14.94 2.74 10.23
C LYS A 223 15.59 1.44 9.75
N SER A 224 14.80 0.61 9.12
CA SER A 224 15.24 -0.66 8.56
C SER A 224 15.99 -0.44 7.24
N ARG A 225 16.98 -1.27 6.97
CA ARG A 225 17.67 -1.28 5.67
C ARG A 225 16.78 -1.88 4.60
N THR A 226 15.94 -2.84 4.98
CA THR A 226 15.04 -3.56 4.08
C THR A 226 13.61 -3.61 4.65
N LEU A 227 12.63 -3.83 3.77
CA LEU A 227 11.23 -4.05 4.21
C LEU A 227 11.05 -5.40 4.90
N SER A 228 11.93 -6.37 4.65
CA SER A 228 11.95 -7.65 5.37
C SER A 228 12.34 -7.46 6.83
N GLU A 229 13.36 -6.63 7.12
CA GLU A 229 13.71 -6.26 8.51
C GLU A 229 12.55 -5.53 9.20
N PHE A 230 11.87 -4.64 8.47
CA PHE A 230 10.70 -3.95 9.01
C PHE A 230 9.55 -4.93 9.29
N ALA A 231 9.29 -5.90 8.41
CA ALA A 231 8.30 -6.94 8.64
C ALA A 231 8.61 -7.76 9.91
N ASN A 232 9.88 -8.05 10.18
CA ASN A 232 10.30 -8.71 11.41
C ASN A 232 10.03 -7.84 12.66
N GLN A 233 10.28 -6.52 12.60
CA GLN A 233 9.93 -5.62 13.71
C GLN A 233 8.43 -5.62 13.99
N VAL A 234 7.60 -5.57 12.95
CA VAL A 234 6.14 -5.66 13.07
C VAL A 234 5.74 -6.99 13.70
N ALA A 235 6.24 -8.12 13.18
CA ALA A 235 5.87 -9.46 13.64
C ALA A 235 6.31 -9.73 15.08
N ALA A 236 7.44 -9.16 15.51
CA ALA A 236 7.93 -9.26 16.88
C ALA A 236 7.10 -8.46 17.90
N SER A 237 6.31 -7.50 17.45
CA SER A 237 5.52 -6.63 18.32
C SER A 237 4.16 -7.23 18.67
N VAL A 238 3.61 -6.89 19.84
CA VAL A 238 2.24 -7.31 20.21
C VAL A 238 1.17 -6.51 19.49
N ALA A 239 1.47 -5.27 19.13
CA ALA A 239 0.60 -4.40 18.37
C ALA A 239 1.41 -3.31 17.65
N VAL A 240 0.76 -2.63 16.69
CA VAL A 240 1.32 -1.49 15.96
C VAL A 240 0.40 -0.28 16.13
N VAL A 241 0.97 0.89 16.39
CA VAL A 241 0.28 2.17 16.19
C VAL A 241 1.02 2.94 15.11
N SER A 242 0.31 3.41 14.11
CA SER A 242 0.94 4.01 12.93
C SER A 242 0.12 5.17 12.39
N ASN A 243 0.78 6.16 11.80
CA ASN A 243 0.12 7.01 10.82
C ASN A 243 -0.44 6.15 9.67
N ASP A 244 -1.34 6.71 8.86
CA ASP A 244 -1.89 6.06 7.67
C ASP A 244 -0.78 5.77 6.64
N THR A 245 -0.14 4.61 6.78
CA THR A 245 1.04 4.19 6.00
C THR A 245 1.04 2.68 5.71
N MET A 246 2.08 2.24 5.02
CA MET A 246 2.31 0.81 4.71
C MET A 246 2.41 -0.07 5.97
N ALA A 247 2.74 0.50 7.14
CA ALA A 247 2.90 -0.26 8.38
C ALA A 247 1.60 -0.95 8.80
N LEU A 248 0.45 -0.31 8.56
CA LEU A 248 -0.86 -0.90 8.85
C LEU A 248 -1.18 -2.09 7.94
N HIS A 249 -0.85 -1.99 6.66
CA HIS A 249 -1.03 -3.09 5.71
C HIS A 249 -0.08 -4.25 6.01
N MET A 250 1.15 -3.94 6.43
CA MET A 250 2.11 -4.95 6.88
C MET A 250 1.62 -5.66 8.14
N ALA A 251 1.11 -4.92 9.12
CA ALA A 251 0.53 -5.48 10.34
C ALA A 251 -0.66 -6.40 10.01
N ALA A 252 -1.54 -5.97 9.10
CA ALA A 252 -2.65 -6.79 8.63
C ALA A 252 -2.18 -8.10 7.97
N ALA A 253 -1.17 -8.02 7.10
CA ALA A 253 -0.62 -9.20 6.42
C ALA A 253 0.10 -10.16 7.38
N LEU A 254 0.68 -9.65 8.48
CA LEU A 254 1.35 -10.43 9.52
C LEU A 254 0.42 -10.85 10.68
N ASN A 255 -0.88 -10.55 10.60
CA ASN A 255 -1.85 -10.80 11.66
C ASN A 255 -1.46 -10.17 13.02
N VAL A 256 -0.87 -8.98 12.98
CA VAL A 256 -0.56 -8.18 14.16
C VAL A 256 -1.66 -7.12 14.33
N PRO A 257 -2.25 -6.98 15.53
CA PRO A 257 -3.23 -5.92 15.80
C PRO A 257 -2.63 -4.53 15.53
N ALA A 258 -3.40 -3.65 14.90
CA ALA A 258 -2.88 -2.30 14.65
C ALA A 258 -3.96 -1.21 14.69
N VAL A 259 -3.55 -0.04 15.19
CA VAL A 259 -4.32 1.20 15.16
C VAL A 259 -3.68 2.18 14.19
N GLY A 260 -4.46 2.63 13.21
CA GLY A 260 -4.08 3.68 12.29
C GLY A 260 -4.59 5.05 12.71
N VAL A 261 -3.77 6.08 12.58
CA VAL A 261 -4.17 7.47 12.75
C VAL A 261 -4.21 8.14 11.38
N THR A 262 -5.38 8.59 10.94
CA THR A 262 -5.57 9.18 9.60
C THR A 262 -6.20 10.55 9.66
N ASN A 263 -5.89 11.41 8.70
CA ASN A 263 -6.57 12.71 8.54
C ASN A 263 -7.99 12.60 7.93
N GLY A 264 -8.46 11.39 7.65
CA GLY A 264 -9.78 11.13 7.07
C GLY A 264 -9.95 11.50 5.60
N CYS A 265 -8.93 12.10 4.97
CA CYS A 265 -9.02 12.62 3.60
C CYS A 265 -8.42 11.67 2.55
N SER A 266 -7.50 10.81 2.95
CA SER A 266 -6.82 9.88 2.05
C SER A 266 -7.23 8.44 2.35
N GLY A 267 -7.57 7.70 1.32
CA GLY A 267 -7.82 6.27 1.43
C GLY A 267 -9.16 5.84 2.02
N LYS A 268 -10.06 6.77 2.39
CA LYS A 268 -11.40 6.42 2.86
C LYS A 268 -12.13 5.59 1.80
N ASN A 269 -12.70 4.47 2.23
CA ASN A 269 -13.37 3.46 1.41
C ASN A 269 -12.43 2.62 0.53
N PHE A 270 -11.18 2.99 0.31
CA PHE A 270 -10.19 2.20 -0.44
C PHE A 270 -9.32 1.35 0.46
N PHE A 271 -8.79 1.96 1.51
CA PHE A 271 -7.88 1.32 2.46
C PHE A 271 -8.51 1.12 3.82
N TRP A 272 -9.61 1.81 4.13
CA TRP A 272 -10.26 1.84 5.43
C TRP A 272 -11.80 1.89 5.30
N PRO A 273 -12.55 1.24 6.20
CA PRO A 273 -12.08 0.25 7.17
C PRO A 273 -11.74 -1.09 6.52
N TYR A 274 -10.96 -1.92 7.21
CA TYR A 274 -10.76 -3.31 6.81
C TYR A 274 -12.09 -4.08 6.95
N PRO A 275 -12.52 -4.83 5.91
CA PRO A 275 -13.73 -5.65 6.01
C PRO A 275 -13.60 -6.70 7.09
N ALA A 276 -14.65 -6.88 7.89
CA ALA A 276 -14.70 -7.89 8.96
C ALA A 276 -14.47 -9.32 8.42
N SER A 277 -14.86 -9.58 7.17
CA SER A 277 -14.67 -10.87 6.49
C SER A 277 -13.19 -11.26 6.34
N LEU A 278 -12.26 -10.33 6.44
CA LEU A 278 -10.82 -10.61 6.40
C LEU A 278 -10.27 -11.06 7.77
N GLY A 279 -11.03 -10.94 8.86
CA GLY A 279 -10.58 -11.31 10.20
C GLY A 279 -9.38 -10.54 10.73
N LYS A 280 -9.07 -9.36 10.16
CA LYS A 280 -7.89 -8.57 10.54
C LYS A 280 -8.21 -7.60 11.67
N LYS A 281 -7.37 -7.56 12.71
CA LYS A 281 -7.51 -6.68 13.86
C LYS A 281 -6.89 -5.30 13.57
N ILE A 282 -7.46 -4.60 12.62
CA ILE A 282 -7.00 -3.27 12.21
C ILE A 282 -8.13 -2.27 12.45
N ALA A 283 -7.88 -1.28 13.28
CA ALA A 283 -8.77 -0.16 13.49
C ALA A 283 -8.12 1.14 13.04
N VAL A 284 -8.94 2.14 12.70
CA VAL A 284 -8.47 3.43 12.25
C VAL A 284 -9.19 4.53 13.01
N VAL A 285 -8.44 5.44 13.59
CA VAL A 285 -8.95 6.65 14.23
C VAL A 285 -8.85 7.80 13.23
N SER A 286 -9.98 8.42 12.97
CA SER A 286 -10.11 9.60 12.11
C SER A 286 -10.72 10.76 12.89
N PRO A 287 -10.55 12.01 12.43
CA PRO A 287 -11.18 13.15 13.08
C PRO A 287 -12.71 12.98 13.18
N LYS A 288 -13.28 13.30 14.32
CA LYS A 288 -14.74 13.22 14.58
C LYS A 288 -15.52 14.20 13.74
N GLU A 289 -14.92 15.34 13.43
CA GLU A 289 -15.51 16.39 12.61
C GLU A 289 -14.49 16.92 11.58
N HIS A 290 -14.99 17.47 10.49
CA HIS A 290 -14.15 18.27 9.59
C HIS A 290 -13.73 19.54 10.32
N VAL A 291 -12.54 19.55 10.89
CA VAL A 291 -11.99 20.66 11.67
C VAL A 291 -11.71 21.84 10.73
N GLY A 292 -12.65 22.77 10.71
CA GLY A 292 -12.57 24.02 9.95
C GLY A 292 -12.89 23.84 8.46
N GLY A 293 -13.53 24.84 7.87
CA GLY A 293 -13.81 24.87 6.42
C GLY A 293 -12.55 24.60 5.60
N ILE A 294 -12.71 23.96 4.45
CA ILE A 294 -11.60 23.70 3.52
C ILE A 294 -11.05 25.08 3.10
N LEU A 295 -9.87 25.41 3.57
CA LEU A 295 -9.18 26.62 3.15
C LEU A 295 -8.93 26.54 1.63
N PRO A 296 -9.16 27.61 0.87
CA PRO A 296 -9.02 27.60 -0.57
C PRO A 296 -7.55 27.37 -0.99
N GLY A 297 -7.38 26.75 -2.14
CA GLY A 297 -6.07 26.45 -2.71
C GLY A 297 -5.38 25.20 -2.15
N LEU A 298 -4.25 24.81 -2.77
CA LEU A 298 -3.52 23.61 -2.41
C LEU A 298 -2.95 23.68 -0.99
N ALA A 299 -2.32 24.79 -0.64
CA ALA A 299 -1.75 25.02 0.69
C ALA A 299 -2.83 25.00 1.78
N GLY A 300 -3.97 25.64 1.51
CA GLY A 300 -5.11 25.65 2.42
C GLY A 300 -5.66 24.24 2.70
N ARG A 301 -5.79 23.41 1.67
CA ARG A 301 -6.20 22.00 1.83
C ARG A 301 -5.21 21.22 2.68
N GLN A 302 -3.92 21.40 2.47
CA GLN A 302 -2.87 20.71 3.25
C GLN A 302 -2.90 21.12 4.72
N ILE A 303 -3.08 22.41 5.02
CA ILE A 303 -3.22 22.91 6.39
C ILE A 303 -4.49 22.32 7.05
N SER A 304 -5.60 22.26 6.34
CA SER A 304 -6.85 21.66 6.84
C SER A 304 -6.65 20.17 7.15
N GLN A 305 -5.97 19.42 6.28
CA GLN A 305 -5.64 18.01 6.50
C GLN A 305 -4.76 17.80 7.73
N TYR A 306 -3.74 18.66 7.93
CA TYR A 306 -2.89 18.59 9.11
C TYR A 306 -3.65 18.93 10.40
N ARG A 307 -4.49 19.99 10.38
CA ARG A 307 -5.33 20.33 11.54
C ARG A 307 -6.26 19.17 11.89
N ALA A 308 -6.80 18.49 10.90
CA ALA A 308 -7.66 17.33 11.10
C ALA A 308 -6.94 16.20 11.83
N ILE A 309 -5.74 15.78 11.39
CA ILE A 309 -5.00 14.73 12.10
C ILE A 309 -4.51 15.19 13.48
N ALA A 310 -4.14 16.47 13.63
CA ALA A 310 -3.68 17.04 14.89
C ALA A 310 -4.80 17.14 15.95
N SER A 311 -6.06 17.14 15.53
CA SER A 311 -7.22 17.18 16.46
C SER A 311 -7.49 15.83 17.12
N ILE A 312 -6.94 14.74 16.61
CA ILE A 312 -7.09 13.42 17.22
C ILE A 312 -6.30 13.37 18.53
N SER A 313 -6.97 13.05 19.65
CA SER A 313 -6.31 12.95 20.95
C SER A 313 -5.61 11.60 21.13
N ALA A 314 -4.59 11.55 21.98
CA ALA A 314 -3.95 10.30 22.35
C ALA A 314 -4.92 9.36 23.07
N GLN A 315 -5.88 9.91 23.82
CA GLN A 315 -6.92 9.14 24.51
C GLN A 315 -7.88 8.43 23.52
N ASP A 316 -8.25 9.08 22.41
CA ASP A 316 -9.08 8.43 21.38
C ASP A 316 -8.32 7.23 20.75
N VAL A 317 -7.03 7.42 20.45
CA VAL A 317 -6.18 6.35 19.91
C VAL A 317 -6.00 5.21 20.91
N PHE A 318 -5.75 5.54 22.18
CA PHE A 318 -5.60 4.56 23.25
C PHE A 318 -6.88 3.75 23.51
N SER A 319 -8.05 4.39 23.49
CA SER A 319 -9.34 3.72 23.66
C SER A 319 -9.58 2.68 22.56
N VAL A 320 -9.25 3.02 21.32
CA VAL A 320 -9.33 2.07 20.19
C VAL A 320 -8.28 0.98 20.31
N PHE A 321 -7.06 1.31 20.74
CA PHE A 321 -5.99 0.34 21.01
C PHE A 321 -6.43 -0.71 22.03
N GLN A 322 -7.01 -0.31 23.15
CA GLN A 322 -7.54 -1.22 24.16
C GLN A 322 -8.57 -2.18 23.57
N THR A 323 -9.49 -1.68 22.74
CA THR A 323 -10.54 -2.51 22.12
C THR A 323 -9.94 -3.60 21.25
N ILE A 324 -8.95 -3.31 20.40
CA ILE A 324 -8.37 -4.32 19.49
C ILE A 324 -7.39 -5.26 20.19
N ALA A 325 -6.66 -4.78 21.22
CA ALA A 325 -5.75 -5.60 22.00
C ALA A 325 -6.49 -6.62 22.88
N CYS A 326 -7.70 -6.27 23.38
CA CYS A 326 -8.53 -7.13 24.21
C CYS A 326 -9.38 -8.14 23.42
N GLN A 327 -9.58 -7.99 22.13
CA GLN A 327 -10.36 -8.93 21.28
C GLN A 327 -9.59 -10.21 20.92
N GLY A 328 -8.86 -10.82 21.85
CA GLY A 328 -8.21 -12.11 21.67
C GLY A 328 -9.13 -13.27 22.06
N ASN A 329 -9.33 -14.27 21.18
CA ASN A 329 -10.00 -15.52 21.51
C ASN A 329 -9.28 -16.23 22.66
N GLY A 330 -9.94 -16.29 23.83
CA GLY A 330 -9.48 -17.03 25.00
C GLY A 330 -8.43 -16.31 25.82
N LYS A 331 -8.82 -15.94 27.02
CA LYS A 331 -8.13 -15.20 28.09
C LYS A 331 -7.38 -13.95 27.60
N PRO A 332 -7.78 -12.75 28.03
CA PRO A 332 -7.04 -11.54 27.68
C PRO A 332 -5.58 -11.76 28.12
N ARG A 333 -4.65 -11.76 27.15
CA ARG A 333 -3.22 -11.81 27.48
C ARG A 333 -2.74 -10.54 28.20
N TYR A 334 -3.60 -9.54 28.24
CA TYR A 334 -3.44 -8.30 28.98
C TYR A 334 -4.77 -7.96 29.63
N VAL A 335 -4.95 -8.35 30.88
CA VAL A 335 -6.01 -7.82 31.74
C VAL A 335 -5.54 -6.41 32.08
N PHE A 336 -6.15 -5.40 31.46
CA PHE A 336 -6.07 -4.05 31.95
C PHE A 336 -7.01 -3.96 33.16
N ASP A 337 -6.57 -4.44 34.30
CA ASP A 337 -7.25 -4.16 35.56
C ASP A 337 -7.22 -2.65 35.75
N LYS A 338 -8.40 -2.07 36.03
CA LYS A 338 -8.63 -0.66 36.24
C LYS A 338 -7.87 -0.14 37.45
#